data_8c2248edaa14fb8dcafe0d9626c17c84
#
_entry.id   8c2248edaa14fb8dcafe0d9626c17c84
#
_cell.length_a   1.000
_cell.length_b   1.000
_cell.length_c   1.000
_cell.angle_alpha   90.00
_cell.angle_beta   90.00
_cell.angle_gamma   90.00
#
_symmetry.space_group_name_H-M   'P 1'
#
loop_
_entity.id
_entity.type
_entity.pdbx_description
1 polymer ?
#
loop_
_entity_poly.entity_id
_entity_poly.type
_entity_poly.pdbx_seq_one_letter_code
_entity_poly.pdbx_strand_id
1 'polypeptide(L)'
;MAVNYGSKRIVVGAHYGLRDWLAQRVTAALMALFTVVVLAQVIFSKGAIGYDKWSGIFSAQWMKALTFVVILALLYHVWVGMRDIWMDYIKPVSVRLSLQVFTIVWLVACAGWAIQVLWRV
;
A
#
# COMPACT_ATOMS: atom_id res chain seq x y z
N MET A 1 8.94 48.39 -5.87
CA MET A 1 9.89 47.26 -5.94
C MET A 1 9.16 45.97 -5.71
N ALA A 2 9.14 45.13 -6.70
CA ALA A 2 8.46 43.85 -6.58
C ALA A 2 9.43 42.80 -5.98
N VAL A 3 9.03 42.14 -4.90
CA VAL A 3 9.77 41.05 -4.30
C VAL A 3 9.11 39.75 -4.72
N ASN A 4 9.86 38.89 -5.39
CA ASN A 4 9.32 37.62 -5.86
C ASN A 4 9.47 36.57 -4.79
N TYR A 5 8.40 36.31 -4.08
CA TYR A 5 8.35 35.27 -3.07
C TYR A 5 7.85 33.92 -3.64
N GLY A 6 7.29 33.90 -4.84
CA GLY A 6 6.60 32.76 -5.38
C GLY A 6 7.51 31.60 -5.73
N SER A 7 8.65 31.89 -6.36
CA SER A 7 9.58 30.84 -6.83
C SER A 7 10.14 29.98 -5.70
N LYS A 8 10.36 30.54 -4.53
CA LYS A 8 10.91 29.83 -3.38
C LYS A 8 9.93 28.79 -2.82
N ARG A 9 8.63 29.06 -2.89
CA ARG A 9 7.60 28.14 -2.42
C ARG A 9 7.40 26.96 -3.35
N ILE A 10 7.49 27.19 -4.65
CA ILE A 10 7.26 26.16 -5.66
C ILE A 10 8.31 25.05 -5.55
N VAL A 11 9.57 25.40 -5.34
CA VAL A 11 10.67 24.45 -5.24
C VAL A 11 10.47 23.50 -4.07
N VAL A 12 10.09 24.00 -2.91
CA VAL A 12 9.90 23.19 -1.70
C VAL A 12 8.71 22.23 -1.86
N GLY A 13 7.60 22.71 -2.38
CA GLY A 13 6.40 21.89 -2.57
C GLY A 13 6.58 20.77 -3.58
N ALA A 14 7.34 21.02 -4.65
CA ALA A 14 7.53 20.05 -5.72
C ALA A 14 8.25 18.78 -5.29
N HIS A 15 9.17 18.85 -4.33
CA HIS A 15 9.90 17.67 -3.84
C HIS A 15 8.99 16.66 -3.16
N TYR A 16 8.06 17.11 -2.33
CA TYR A 16 7.16 16.19 -1.60
C TYR A 16 6.10 15.60 -2.52
N GLY A 17 5.57 16.39 -3.43
CA GLY A 17 4.57 15.91 -4.37
C GLY A 17 5.10 14.83 -5.31
N LEU A 18 6.32 14.97 -5.79
CA LEU A 18 6.94 13.97 -6.65
C LEU A 18 7.16 12.64 -5.93
N ARG A 19 7.63 12.68 -4.68
CA ARG A 19 7.86 11.48 -3.88
C ARG A 19 6.56 10.68 -3.71
N ASP A 20 5.48 11.33 -3.31
CA ASP A 20 4.21 10.66 -3.09
C ASP A 20 3.61 10.13 -4.40
N TRP A 21 3.71 10.91 -5.47
CA TRP A 21 3.25 10.49 -6.79
C TRP A 21 3.99 9.22 -7.25
N LEU A 22 5.32 9.22 -7.14
CA LEU A 22 6.13 8.08 -7.56
C LEU A 22 5.85 6.85 -6.70
N ALA A 23 5.75 7.03 -5.37
CA ALA A 23 5.45 5.95 -4.46
C ALA A 23 4.11 5.28 -4.77
N GLN A 24 3.08 6.06 -5.10
CA GLN A 24 1.78 5.51 -5.49
C GLN A 24 1.87 4.71 -6.78
N ARG A 25 2.66 5.16 -7.74
CA ARG A 25 2.84 4.43 -9.00
C ARG A 25 3.61 3.13 -8.80
N VAL A 26 4.71 3.15 -8.06
CA VAL A 26 5.54 1.97 -7.80
C VAL A 26 4.77 0.93 -6.98
N THR A 27 4.10 1.34 -5.93
CA THR A 27 3.31 0.41 -5.10
C THR A 27 2.14 -0.18 -5.89
N ALA A 28 1.47 0.62 -6.72
CA ALA A 28 0.40 0.13 -7.58
C ALA A 28 0.92 -0.91 -8.59
N ALA A 29 2.10 -0.68 -9.18
CA ALA A 29 2.71 -1.62 -10.11
C ALA A 29 3.05 -2.95 -9.42
N LEU A 30 3.59 -2.92 -8.20
CA LEU A 30 3.87 -4.13 -7.42
C LEU A 30 2.59 -4.90 -7.09
N MET A 31 1.53 -4.20 -6.72
CA MET A 31 0.23 -4.82 -6.44
C MET A 31 -0.36 -5.47 -7.70
N ALA A 32 -0.25 -4.80 -8.83
CA ALA A 32 -0.71 -5.33 -10.11
C ALA A 32 0.08 -6.57 -10.52
N LEU A 33 1.41 -6.54 -10.38
CA LEU A 33 2.26 -7.69 -10.66
C LEU A 33 1.88 -8.88 -9.78
N PHE A 34 1.68 -8.66 -8.49
CA PHE A 34 1.27 -9.69 -7.55
C PHE A 34 -0.07 -10.31 -7.97
N THR A 35 -1.03 -9.48 -8.34
CA THR A 35 -2.35 -9.94 -8.81
C THR A 35 -2.19 -10.85 -10.03
N VAL A 36 -1.36 -10.47 -11.00
CA VAL A 36 -1.10 -11.28 -12.20
C VAL A 36 -0.45 -12.62 -11.81
N VAL A 37 0.53 -12.61 -10.91
CA VAL A 37 1.21 -13.83 -10.47
C VAL A 37 0.25 -14.79 -9.78
N VAL A 38 -0.60 -14.29 -8.88
CA VAL A 38 -1.60 -15.13 -8.20
C VAL A 38 -2.61 -15.66 -9.19
N LEU A 39 -3.14 -14.82 -10.08
CA LEU A 39 -4.11 -15.23 -11.08
C LEU A 39 -3.53 -16.29 -12.02
N ALA A 40 -2.28 -16.13 -12.45
CA ALA A 40 -1.62 -17.12 -13.30
C ALA A 40 -1.54 -18.49 -12.62
N GLN A 41 -1.17 -18.52 -11.35
CA GLN A 41 -1.10 -19.77 -10.60
C GLN A 41 -2.47 -20.42 -10.44
N VAL A 42 -3.51 -19.62 -10.21
CA VAL A 42 -4.89 -20.12 -10.09
C VAL A 42 -5.39 -20.65 -11.43
N ILE A 43 -5.19 -19.89 -12.51
CA ILE A 43 -5.68 -20.26 -13.85
C ILE A 43 -4.99 -21.53 -14.35
N PHE A 44 -3.70 -21.68 -14.14
CA PHE A 44 -2.94 -22.84 -14.59
C PHE A 44 -2.99 -24.03 -13.64
N SER A 45 -3.64 -23.89 -12.49
CA SER A 45 -3.86 -25.03 -11.61
C SER A 45 -4.94 -25.96 -12.19
N LYS A 46 -4.76 -27.26 -12.00
CA LYS A 46 -5.72 -28.25 -12.49
C LYS A 46 -6.69 -28.64 -11.40
N GLY A 47 -7.98 -28.73 -11.74
CA GLY A 47 -9.03 -29.13 -10.84
C GLY A 47 -9.55 -28.02 -9.95
N ALA A 48 -10.39 -28.37 -8.99
CA ALA A 48 -11.01 -27.41 -8.07
C ALA A 48 -9.98 -26.77 -7.14
N ILE A 49 -10.16 -25.48 -6.86
CA ILE A 49 -9.31 -24.72 -5.95
C ILE A 49 -9.89 -24.86 -4.54
N GLY A 50 -9.34 -25.80 -3.77
CA GLY A 50 -9.64 -25.94 -2.36
C GLY A 50 -8.58 -25.27 -1.49
N TYR A 51 -8.72 -25.44 -0.19
CA TYR A 51 -7.78 -24.86 0.77
C TYR A 51 -6.35 -25.31 0.51
N ASP A 52 -6.16 -26.60 0.23
CA ASP A 52 -4.82 -27.18 0.03
C ASP A 52 -4.08 -26.55 -1.15
N LYS A 53 -4.77 -26.32 -2.26
CA LYS A 53 -4.18 -25.67 -3.42
C LYS A 53 -3.89 -24.19 -3.15
N TRP A 54 -4.84 -23.53 -2.52
CA TRP A 54 -4.70 -22.12 -2.18
C TRP A 54 -3.53 -21.91 -1.21
N SER A 55 -3.49 -22.68 -0.13
CA SER A 55 -2.39 -22.56 0.83
C SER A 55 -1.06 -22.99 0.23
N GLY A 56 -1.07 -23.96 -0.68
CA GLY A 56 0.13 -24.41 -1.40
C GLY A 56 0.78 -23.31 -2.23
N ILE A 57 -0.01 -22.40 -2.82
CA ILE A 57 0.51 -21.26 -3.57
C ILE A 57 1.38 -20.38 -2.66
N PHE A 58 0.92 -20.13 -1.45
CA PHE A 58 1.60 -19.23 -0.51
C PHE A 58 2.65 -19.93 0.37
N SER A 59 2.74 -21.24 0.33
CA SER A 59 3.73 -21.97 1.11
C SER A 59 5.14 -21.91 0.52
N ALA A 60 5.27 -21.67 -0.79
CA ALA A 60 6.56 -21.52 -1.44
C ALA A 60 7.31 -20.29 -0.90
N GLN A 61 8.60 -20.44 -0.62
CA GLN A 61 9.39 -19.38 -0.02
C GLN A 61 9.42 -18.10 -0.87
N TRP A 62 9.58 -18.26 -2.20
CA TRP A 62 9.58 -17.11 -3.09
C TRP A 62 8.23 -16.37 -3.06
N MET A 63 7.14 -17.12 -2.94
CA MET A 63 5.81 -16.54 -2.89
C MET A 63 5.55 -15.84 -1.56
N LYS A 64 6.05 -16.39 -0.45
CA LYS A 64 6.00 -15.71 0.85
C LYS A 64 6.76 -14.40 0.84
N ALA A 65 7.95 -14.39 0.25
CA ALA A 65 8.77 -13.18 0.14
C ALA A 65 8.06 -12.13 -0.73
N LEU A 66 7.53 -12.52 -1.87
CA LEU A 66 6.79 -11.61 -2.75
C LEU A 66 5.55 -11.06 -2.05
N THR A 67 4.79 -11.91 -1.39
CA THR A 67 3.58 -11.50 -0.65
C THR A 67 3.93 -10.52 0.46
N PHE A 68 5.01 -10.75 1.18
CA PHE A 68 5.48 -9.82 2.21
C PHE A 68 5.80 -8.44 1.63
N VAL A 69 6.55 -8.39 0.52
CA VAL A 69 6.87 -7.13 -0.15
C VAL A 69 5.60 -6.41 -0.58
N VAL A 70 4.64 -7.14 -1.13
CA VAL A 70 3.38 -6.54 -1.59
C VAL A 70 2.52 -6.07 -0.42
N ILE A 71 2.54 -6.77 0.71
CA ILE A 71 1.86 -6.29 1.93
C ILE A 71 2.43 -4.93 2.35
N LEU A 72 3.75 -4.78 2.36
CA LEU A 72 4.37 -3.49 2.67
C LEU A 72 3.98 -2.42 1.64
N ALA A 73 3.99 -2.77 0.36
CA ALA A 73 3.58 -1.86 -0.71
C ALA A 73 2.12 -1.43 -0.54
N LEU A 74 1.23 -2.35 -0.22
CA LEU A 74 -0.18 -2.08 0.01
C LEU A 74 -0.40 -1.16 1.20
N LEU A 75 0.32 -1.40 2.30
CA LEU A 75 0.22 -0.56 3.48
C LEU A 75 0.63 0.88 3.19
N TYR A 76 1.73 1.06 2.48
CA TYR A 76 2.20 2.38 2.11
C TYR A 76 1.24 3.05 1.12
N HIS A 77 0.76 2.31 0.14
CA HIS A 77 -0.20 2.80 -0.85
C HIS A 77 -1.49 3.30 -0.19
N VAL A 78 -2.04 2.51 0.74
CA VAL A 78 -3.24 2.89 1.48
C VAL A 78 -2.98 4.10 2.36
N TRP A 79 -1.83 4.13 3.04
CA TRP A 79 -1.49 5.26 3.91
C TRP A 79 -1.44 6.57 3.13
N VAL A 80 -0.71 6.60 2.01
CA VAL A 80 -0.61 7.82 1.20
C VAL A 80 -1.98 8.23 0.66
N GLY A 81 -2.75 7.27 0.14
CA GLY A 81 -4.08 7.55 -0.39
C GLY A 81 -5.06 8.08 0.65
N MET A 82 -5.10 7.44 1.82
CA MET A 82 -5.99 7.86 2.91
C MET A 82 -5.57 9.19 3.51
N ARG A 83 -4.27 9.40 3.66
CA ARG A 83 -3.76 10.69 4.13
C ARG A 83 -4.21 11.82 3.21
N ASP A 84 -4.09 11.62 1.91
CA ASP A 84 -4.49 12.64 0.93
C ASP A 84 -5.99 12.92 1.01
N ILE A 85 -6.81 11.88 1.16
CA ILE A 85 -8.27 12.03 1.32
C ILE A 85 -8.58 12.82 2.58
N TRP A 86 -7.98 12.46 3.73
CA TRP A 86 -8.24 13.16 4.97
C TRP A 86 -7.80 14.63 4.90
N MET A 87 -6.67 14.92 4.25
CA MET A 87 -6.17 16.28 4.12
C MET A 87 -7.05 17.14 3.20
N ASP A 88 -7.62 16.54 2.16
CA ASP A 88 -8.41 17.27 1.18
C ASP A 88 -9.85 17.50 1.65
N TYR A 89 -10.47 16.54 2.32
CA TYR A 89 -11.90 16.58 2.62
C TYR A 89 -12.24 16.89 4.06
N ILE A 90 -11.32 16.70 5.00
CA ILE A 90 -11.57 16.96 6.43
C ILE A 90 -10.85 18.25 6.82
N LYS A 91 -11.66 19.28 7.15
CA LYS A 91 -11.13 20.61 7.46
C LYS A 91 -10.69 20.77 8.92
N PRO A 92 -11.44 20.31 9.95
CA PRO A 92 -11.01 20.46 11.34
C PRO A 92 -9.73 19.66 11.62
N VAL A 93 -8.71 20.34 12.19
CA VAL A 93 -7.39 19.73 12.42
C VAL A 93 -7.48 18.55 13.39
N SER A 94 -8.26 18.70 14.48
CA SER A 94 -8.40 17.64 15.47
C SER A 94 -9.02 16.36 14.89
N VAL A 95 -10.07 16.50 14.09
CA VAL A 95 -10.73 15.37 13.42
C VAL A 95 -9.78 14.72 12.43
N ARG A 96 -9.09 15.54 11.62
CA ARG A 96 -8.14 15.05 10.62
C ARG A 96 -7.00 14.24 11.26
N LEU A 97 -6.41 14.76 12.34
CA LEU A 97 -5.35 14.05 13.07
C LEU A 97 -5.87 12.75 13.67
N SER A 98 -7.06 12.75 14.23
CA SER A 98 -7.67 11.55 14.79
C SER A 98 -7.87 10.48 13.72
N LEU A 99 -8.33 10.86 12.53
CA LEU A 99 -8.51 9.94 11.40
C LEU A 99 -7.18 9.41 10.88
N GLN A 100 -6.15 10.24 10.84
CA GLN A 100 -4.81 9.80 10.44
C GLN A 100 -4.24 8.77 11.42
N VAL A 101 -4.35 9.03 12.71
CA VAL A 101 -3.91 8.09 13.75
C VAL A 101 -4.70 6.79 13.68
N PHE A 102 -6.01 6.87 13.52
CA PHE A 102 -6.86 5.69 13.34
C PHE A 102 -6.42 4.86 12.14
N THR A 103 -6.13 5.51 11.02
CA THR A 103 -5.68 4.83 9.81
C THR A 103 -4.37 4.08 10.05
N ILE A 104 -3.39 4.71 10.72
CA ILE A 104 -2.11 4.08 11.04
C ILE A 104 -2.33 2.85 11.93
N VAL A 105 -3.12 2.98 12.98
CA VAL A 105 -3.40 1.87 13.91
C VAL A 105 -4.08 0.72 13.18
N TRP A 106 -5.05 1.03 12.34
CA TRP A 106 -5.76 0.04 11.53
C TRP A 106 -4.81 -0.71 10.60
N LEU A 107 -3.94 0.02 9.90
CA LEU A 107 -2.98 -0.58 8.96
C LEU A 107 -1.97 -1.46 9.68
N VAL A 108 -1.47 -1.03 10.83
CA VAL A 108 -0.54 -1.83 11.63
C VAL A 108 -1.21 -3.12 12.12
N ALA A 109 -2.44 -3.04 12.58
CA ALA A 109 -3.20 -4.22 12.99
C ALA A 109 -3.41 -5.19 11.83
N CYS A 110 -3.79 -4.69 10.67
CA CYS A 110 -3.93 -5.51 9.46
C CYS A 110 -2.61 -6.14 9.03
N ALA A 111 -1.51 -5.39 9.12
CA ALA A 111 -0.19 -5.90 8.80
C ALA A 111 0.21 -7.06 9.72
N GLY A 112 0.01 -6.91 11.02
CA GLY A 112 0.32 -7.95 11.98
C GLY A 112 -0.48 -9.22 11.73
N TRP A 113 -1.76 -9.07 11.45
CA TRP A 113 -2.61 -10.21 11.12
C TRP A 113 -2.17 -10.90 9.82
N ALA A 114 -1.92 -10.13 8.77
CA ALA A 114 -1.51 -10.66 7.48
C ALA A 114 -0.19 -11.44 7.57
N ILE A 115 0.77 -10.91 8.31
CA ILE A 115 2.07 -11.56 8.50
C ILE A 115 1.90 -12.87 9.27
N GLN A 116 1.09 -12.89 10.32
CA GLN A 116 0.82 -14.12 11.07
C GLN A 116 0.20 -15.19 10.18
N VAL A 117 -0.79 -14.82 9.38
CA VAL A 117 -1.45 -15.75 8.46
C VAL A 117 -0.45 -16.30 7.43
N LEU A 118 0.36 -15.40 6.85
CA LEU A 118 1.33 -15.78 5.82
C LEU A 118 2.36 -16.78 6.34
N TRP A 119 2.83 -16.63 7.57
CA TRP A 119 3.86 -17.51 8.11
C TRP A 119 3.32 -18.83 8.67
N ARG A 120 2.03 -18.98 8.80
CA ARG A 120 1.40 -20.24 9.17
C ARG A 120 1.21 -21.21 8.00
N VAL A 121 1.32 -20.69 6.82
CA VAL A 121 1.07 -21.48 5.60
C VAL A 121 2.26 -22.36 5.19
#